data_39ba8c2c25c0a725e49eec919ece07b2
#
_entry.id   39ba8c2c25c0a725e49eec919ece07b2
#
_cell.length_a   1.000
_cell.length_b   1.000
_cell.length_c   1.000
_cell.angle_alpha   90.00
_cell.angle_beta   90.00
_cell.angle_gamma   90.00
#
_symmetry.space_group_name_H-M   'P 1'
#
loop_
_entity.id
_entity.type
_entity.pdbx_description
1 polymer ?
#
loop_
_entity_poly.entity_id
_entity_poly.type
_entity_poly.pdbx_seq_one_letter_code
_entity_poly.pdbx_strand_id
1 'polypeptide(L)'
;MSAVAKRAERRTRAEQRAASVKLILDTAEDLFAKQGYFGVTIKDVADKMGIHAALIHYYYDGKKALFDAVFERRVDYAIVARTAGLDAYEAQVGGHPTIEGALRAYYDGAFDVYINGDEGWRSFGRIFAQVNNAPGYGAELMDTYFDPMVLRLIGLLQKALPDAAPEDLFWAFQFTSGAYSLLLSRTGRIDRLSGNLCKSNDFEAVRERFVTFMAGGFDALYNERKTKKHLRSKARKTPRTVSPAKSRAEPKRRNATKRKGA
;
A
#
# COMPACT_ATOMS: atom_id res chain seq x y z
N MET A 1 50.43 -17.54 -40.16
CA MET A 1 49.53 -16.63 -39.47
C MET A 1 48.23 -17.39 -39.22
N SER A 2 48.06 -17.83 -38.00
CA SER A 2 46.97 -18.74 -37.56
C SER A 2 45.65 -17.99 -37.50
N ALA A 3 44.67 -18.44 -38.28
CA ALA A 3 43.27 -18.01 -38.16
C ALA A 3 42.67 -18.67 -36.92
N VAL A 4 42.74 -17.97 -35.78
CA VAL A 4 41.91 -18.30 -34.64
C VAL A 4 40.50 -17.88 -34.98
N ALA A 5 39.76 -18.82 -35.59
CA ALA A 5 38.33 -18.72 -35.82
C ALA A 5 37.65 -18.44 -34.45
N LYS A 6 37.06 -17.26 -34.28
CA LYS A 6 36.10 -16.97 -33.21
C LYS A 6 35.00 -18.04 -33.28
N ARG A 7 35.11 -19.06 -32.46
CA ARG A 7 34.05 -20.03 -32.17
C ARG A 7 33.00 -19.26 -31.40
N ALA A 8 32.03 -18.63 -32.09
CA ALA A 8 30.83 -18.12 -31.45
C ALA A 8 30.20 -19.32 -30.72
N GLU A 9 30.26 -19.32 -29.38
CA GLU A 9 29.62 -20.35 -28.58
C GLU A 9 28.14 -20.40 -28.98
N ARG A 10 27.77 -21.49 -29.64
CA ARG A 10 26.37 -21.74 -30.00
C ARG A 10 25.62 -22.00 -28.71
N ARG A 11 24.85 -21.01 -28.25
CA ARG A 11 23.96 -21.18 -27.10
C ARG A 11 23.10 -22.42 -27.28
N THR A 12 22.94 -23.18 -26.22
CA THR A 12 22.06 -24.35 -26.21
C THR A 12 20.59 -23.89 -26.40
N ARG A 13 19.70 -24.80 -26.79
CA ARG A 13 18.27 -24.51 -26.92
C ARG A 13 17.67 -23.97 -25.61
N ALA A 14 18.12 -24.48 -24.47
CA ALA A 14 17.70 -24.03 -23.14
C ALA A 14 18.14 -22.58 -22.88
N GLU A 15 19.39 -22.25 -23.19
CA GLU A 15 19.92 -20.88 -23.03
C GLU A 15 19.23 -19.88 -23.97
N GLN A 16 18.93 -20.29 -25.21
CA GLN A 16 18.18 -19.47 -26.17
C GLN A 16 16.76 -19.22 -25.66
N ARG A 17 16.09 -20.25 -25.11
CA ARG A 17 14.77 -20.11 -24.52
C ARG A 17 14.79 -19.16 -23.32
N ALA A 18 15.73 -19.34 -22.39
CA ALA A 18 15.87 -18.47 -21.22
C ALA A 18 16.14 -17.01 -21.59
N ALA A 19 16.99 -16.78 -22.60
CA ALA A 19 17.26 -15.43 -23.11
C ALA A 19 16.01 -14.79 -23.74
N SER A 20 15.21 -15.55 -24.49
CA SER A 20 13.96 -15.07 -25.08
C SER A 20 12.93 -14.73 -23.99
N VAL A 21 12.74 -15.60 -23.02
CA VAL A 21 11.83 -15.36 -21.88
C VAL A 21 12.26 -14.11 -21.10
N LYS A 22 13.56 -13.99 -20.81
CA LYS A 22 14.09 -12.81 -20.13
C LYS A 22 13.78 -11.52 -20.89
N LEU A 23 14.03 -11.50 -22.20
CA LEU A 23 13.80 -10.31 -23.03
C LEU A 23 12.31 -9.95 -23.13
N ILE A 24 11.44 -10.96 -23.24
CA ILE A 24 9.97 -10.75 -23.22
C ILE A 24 9.55 -10.10 -21.90
N LEU A 25 9.99 -10.65 -20.77
CA LEU A 25 9.65 -10.15 -19.46
C LEU A 25 10.20 -8.74 -19.21
N ASP A 26 11.45 -8.47 -19.60
CA ASP A 26 12.05 -7.12 -19.44
C ASP A 26 11.30 -6.07 -20.27
N THR A 27 10.92 -6.44 -21.51
CA THR A 27 10.17 -5.54 -22.40
C THR A 27 8.74 -5.29 -21.89
N ALA A 28 8.07 -6.35 -21.44
CA ALA A 28 6.73 -6.27 -20.90
C ALA A 28 6.71 -5.47 -19.57
N GLU A 29 7.69 -5.69 -18.69
CA GLU A 29 7.85 -4.94 -17.43
C GLU A 29 7.97 -3.44 -17.69
N ASP A 30 8.81 -3.01 -18.63
CA ASP A 30 8.96 -1.61 -18.98
C ASP A 30 7.67 -1.00 -19.53
N LEU A 31 6.96 -1.74 -20.41
CA LEU A 31 5.69 -1.27 -20.98
C LEU A 31 4.59 -1.19 -19.90
N PHE A 32 4.40 -2.24 -19.11
CA PHE A 32 3.41 -2.24 -18.03
C PHE A 32 3.69 -1.17 -16.97
N ALA A 33 4.96 -0.95 -16.63
CA ALA A 33 5.33 0.11 -15.69
C ALA A 33 4.96 1.51 -16.19
N LYS A 34 5.02 1.75 -17.50
CA LYS A 34 4.77 3.06 -18.13
C LYS A 34 3.31 3.29 -18.48
N GLN A 35 2.61 2.26 -18.95
CA GLN A 35 1.29 2.39 -19.58
C GLN A 35 0.17 1.67 -18.80
N GLY A 36 0.55 0.91 -17.77
CA GLY A 36 -0.39 0.13 -16.98
C GLY A 36 -0.87 -1.14 -17.66
N TYR A 37 -1.54 -1.98 -16.87
CA TYR A 37 -2.07 -3.25 -17.38
C TYR A 37 -2.99 -3.05 -18.58
N PHE A 38 -3.92 -2.11 -18.54
CA PHE A 38 -4.91 -1.91 -19.60
C PHE A 38 -4.33 -1.23 -20.85
N GLY A 39 -3.26 -0.45 -20.70
CA GLY A 39 -2.63 0.29 -21.80
C GLY A 39 -1.69 -0.52 -22.68
N VAL A 40 -1.41 -1.79 -22.35
CA VAL A 40 -0.46 -2.65 -23.08
C VAL A 40 -1.17 -3.86 -23.65
N THR A 41 -0.82 -4.23 -24.87
CA THR A 41 -1.24 -5.47 -25.53
C THR A 41 -0.03 -6.39 -25.78
N ILE A 42 -0.28 -7.68 -26.04
CA ILE A 42 0.79 -8.61 -26.50
C ILE A 42 1.46 -8.11 -27.77
N LYS A 43 0.67 -7.48 -28.66
CA LYS A 43 1.19 -6.90 -29.90
C LYS A 43 2.19 -5.78 -29.62
N ASP A 44 1.91 -4.89 -28.67
CA ASP A 44 2.83 -3.79 -28.32
C ASP A 44 4.17 -4.32 -27.81
N VAL A 45 4.15 -5.41 -27.02
CA VAL A 45 5.39 -6.07 -26.55
C VAL A 45 6.15 -6.68 -27.75
N ALA A 46 5.45 -7.38 -28.65
CA ALA A 46 6.05 -8.00 -29.82
C ALA A 46 6.64 -6.94 -30.77
N ASP A 47 5.91 -5.88 -31.06
CA ASP A 47 6.34 -4.77 -31.92
C ASP A 47 7.60 -4.09 -31.36
N LYS A 48 7.62 -3.84 -30.04
CA LYS A 48 8.79 -3.25 -29.38
C LYS A 48 10.04 -4.14 -29.43
N MET A 49 9.84 -5.45 -29.45
CA MET A 49 10.94 -6.43 -29.59
C MET A 49 11.33 -6.72 -31.05
N GLY A 50 10.52 -6.30 -32.02
CA GLY A 50 10.72 -6.65 -33.45
C GLY A 50 10.47 -8.13 -33.72
N ILE A 51 9.53 -8.79 -33.03
CA ILE A 51 9.20 -10.22 -33.19
C ILE A 51 7.72 -10.42 -33.51
N HIS A 52 7.36 -11.62 -33.95
CA HIS A 52 5.94 -11.97 -34.11
C HIS A 52 5.28 -12.26 -32.76
N ALA A 53 4.05 -11.77 -32.56
CA ALA A 53 3.26 -12.00 -31.35
C ALA A 53 3.06 -13.49 -31.02
N ALA A 54 3.06 -14.36 -32.03
CA ALA A 54 3.00 -15.81 -31.88
C ALA A 54 4.12 -16.39 -30.99
N LEU A 55 5.29 -15.76 -30.97
CA LEU A 55 6.38 -16.18 -30.09
C LEU A 55 6.06 -15.90 -28.61
N ILE A 56 5.41 -14.78 -28.32
CA ILE A 56 4.97 -14.46 -26.95
C ILE A 56 3.86 -15.42 -26.53
N HIS A 57 2.88 -15.67 -27.40
CA HIS A 57 1.82 -16.66 -27.16
C HIS A 57 2.33 -18.10 -26.98
N TYR A 58 3.48 -18.43 -27.52
CA TYR A 58 4.13 -19.73 -27.27
C TYR A 58 4.59 -19.88 -25.81
N TYR A 59 4.95 -18.76 -25.13
CA TYR A 59 5.43 -18.78 -23.75
C TYR A 59 4.34 -18.45 -22.73
N TYR A 60 3.36 -17.64 -23.11
CA TYR A 60 2.34 -17.11 -22.19
C TYR A 60 0.95 -17.18 -22.81
N ASP A 61 0.00 -17.71 -22.04
CA ASP A 61 -1.41 -17.77 -22.44
C ASP A 61 -2.08 -16.39 -22.26
N GLY A 62 -1.75 -15.48 -23.16
CA GLY A 62 -2.32 -14.15 -23.22
C GLY A 62 -1.68 -13.11 -22.27
N LYS A 63 -2.30 -11.94 -22.24
CA LYS A 63 -1.78 -10.77 -21.52
C LYS A 63 -1.74 -10.97 -20.00
N LYS A 64 -2.77 -11.62 -19.43
CA LYS A 64 -2.81 -11.86 -17.98
C LYS A 64 -1.64 -12.73 -17.54
N ALA A 65 -1.41 -13.85 -18.21
CA ALA A 65 -0.31 -14.75 -17.89
C ALA A 65 1.06 -14.07 -18.05
N LEU A 66 1.22 -13.22 -19.08
CA LEU A 66 2.45 -12.43 -19.23
C LEU A 66 2.62 -11.42 -18.09
N PHE A 67 1.54 -10.74 -17.69
CA PHE A 67 1.58 -9.76 -16.60
C PHE A 67 1.88 -10.42 -15.26
N ASP A 68 1.22 -11.54 -14.97
CA ASP A 68 1.44 -12.33 -13.75
C ASP A 68 2.92 -12.76 -13.67
N ALA A 69 3.48 -13.28 -14.76
CA ALA A 69 4.90 -13.67 -14.82
C ALA A 69 5.88 -12.47 -14.63
N VAL A 70 5.53 -11.29 -15.13
CA VAL A 70 6.30 -10.06 -14.87
C VAL A 70 6.25 -9.70 -13.39
N PHE A 71 5.10 -9.80 -12.75
CA PHE A 71 4.93 -9.49 -11.34
C PHE A 71 5.64 -10.52 -10.45
N GLU A 72 5.41 -11.80 -10.69
CA GLU A 72 5.98 -12.92 -9.95
C GLU A 72 7.51 -12.94 -9.96
N ARG A 73 8.12 -12.52 -11.04
CA ARG A 73 9.59 -12.47 -11.18
C ARG A 73 10.29 -11.70 -10.05
N ARG A 74 9.61 -10.72 -9.44
CA ARG A 74 10.18 -9.85 -8.42
C ARG A 74 9.46 -9.92 -7.07
N VAL A 75 8.23 -10.40 -7.07
CA VAL A 75 7.42 -10.41 -5.85
C VAL A 75 8.02 -11.30 -4.78
N ASP A 76 8.57 -12.46 -5.13
CA ASP A 76 9.21 -13.37 -4.18
C ASP A 76 10.30 -12.67 -3.37
N TYR A 77 11.17 -11.90 -4.05
CA TYR A 77 12.21 -11.14 -3.35
C TYR A 77 11.62 -10.07 -2.44
N ALA A 78 10.59 -9.37 -2.88
CA ALA A 78 9.91 -8.35 -2.09
C ALA A 78 9.22 -8.95 -0.84
N ILE A 79 8.71 -10.19 -0.95
CA ILE A 79 8.16 -10.96 0.17
C ILE A 79 9.26 -11.37 1.14
N VAL A 80 10.35 -11.96 0.63
CA VAL A 80 11.48 -12.40 1.46
C VAL A 80 12.05 -11.24 2.26
N ALA A 81 12.26 -10.08 1.64
CA ALA A 81 12.80 -8.90 2.33
C ALA A 81 11.90 -8.43 3.49
N ARG A 82 10.57 -8.38 3.27
CA ARG A 82 9.62 -8.01 4.33
C ARG A 82 9.51 -9.06 5.43
N THR A 83 9.46 -10.33 5.05
CA THR A 83 9.39 -11.45 6.00
C THR A 83 10.61 -11.47 6.89
N ALA A 84 11.80 -11.33 6.31
CA ALA A 84 13.06 -11.28 7.08
C ALA A 84 13.10 -10.12 8.08
N GLY A 85 12.62 -8.93 7.68
CA GLY A 85 12.53 -7.77 8.57
C GLY A 85 11.56 -8.00 9.74
N LEU A 86 10.39 -8.59 9.46
CA LEU A 86 9.41 -8.94 10.51
C LEU A 86 9.96 -10.02 11.44
N ASP A 87 10.59 -11.08 10.91
CA ASP A 87 11.20 -12.16 11.70
C ASP A 87 12.28 -11.63 12.64
N ALA A 88 13.18 -10.81 12.12
CA ALA A 88 14.26 -10.21 12.91
C ALA A 88 13.72 -9.32 14.04
N TYR A 89 12.73 -8.51 13.74
CA TYR A 89 12.10 -7.61 14.70
C TYR A 89 11.35 -8.38 15.80
N GLU A 90 10.54 -9.35 15.44
CA GLU A 90 9.82 -10.18 16.42
C GLU A 90 10.75 -10.95 17.35
N ALA A 91 11.90 -11.44 16.83
CA ALA A 91 12.90 -12.11 17.64
C ALA A 91 13.57 -11.19 18.67
N GLN A 92 13.70 -9.89 18.37
CA GLN A 92 14.39 -8.91 19.22
C GLN A 92 13.48 -8.23 20.23
N VAL A 93 12.20 -8.01 19.86
CA VAL A 93 11.31 -7.09 20.59
C VAL A 93 10.74 -7.65 21.91
N GLY A 94 10.93 -8.95 22.20
CA GLY A 94 10.52 -9.57 23.46
C GLY A 94 9.02 -9.45 23.77
N GLY A 95 8.17 -9.34 22.74
CA GLY A 95 6.71 -9.23 22.90
C GLY A 95 6.18 -7.82 23.13
N HIS A 96 7.02 -6.79 23.18
CA HIS A 96 6.65 -5.38 23.38
C HIS A 96 7.00 -4.51 22.15
N PRO A 97 6.32 -4.69 21.00
CA PRO A 97 6.60 -3.92 19.80
C PRO A 97 6.24 -2.45 19.99
N THR A 98 6.93 -1.60 19.20
CA THR A 98 6.56 -0.20 19.01
C THR A 98 5.95 -0.02 17.61
N ILE A 99 5.16 1.04 17.41
CA ILE A 99 4.60 1.37 16.09
C ILE A 99 5.72 1.59 15.08
N GLU A 100 6.69 2.42 15.43
CA GLU A 100 7.82 2.71 14.57
C GLU A 100 8.62 1.46 14.21
N GLY A 101 8.94 0.61 15.21
CA GLY A 101 9.68 -0.63 14.99
C GLY A 101 8.94 -1.61 14.09
N ALA A 102 7.63 -1.76 14.25
CA ALA A 102 6.81 -2.61 13.39
C ALA A 102 6.75 -2.09 11.93
N LEU A 103 6.63 -0.78 11.75
CA LEU A 103 6.65 -0.16 10.43
C LEU A 103 8.02 -0.29 9.76
N ARG A 104 9.12 -0.08 10.50
CA ARG A 104 10.49 -0.32 9.98
C ARG A 104 10.69 -1.76 9.57
N ALA A 105 10.29 -2.70 10.41
CA ALA A 105 10.40 -4.13 10.10
C ALA A 105 9.71 -4.51 8.79
N TYR A 106 8.60 -3.87 8.47
CA TYR A 106 7.84 -4.14 7.24
C TYR A 106 8.36 -3.37 6.01
N TYR A 107 8.78 -2.10 6.18
CA TYR A 107 9.05 -1.21 5.06
C TYR A 107 10.54 -1.02 4.73
N ASP A 108 11.48 -1.15 5.69
CA ASP A 108 12.90 -0.85 5.44
C ASP A 108 13.49 -1.75 4.37
N GLY A 109 13.28 -3.07 4.45
CA GLY A 109 13.73 -4.00 3.42
C GLY A 109 13.10 -3.75 2.05
N ALA A 110 11.87 -3.23 2.02
CA ALA A 110 11.22 -2.82 0.78
C ALA A 110 11.82 -1.52 0.20
N PHE A 111 12.22 -0.56 1.03
CA PHE A 111 12.94 0.63 0.58
C PHE A 111 14.34 0.30 0.08
N ASP A 112 15.06 -0.61 0.76
CA ASP A 112 16.41 -1.04 0.36
C ASP A 112 16.46 -1.56 -1.07
N VAL A 113 15.41 -2.27 -1.51
CA VAL A 113 15.28 -2.75 -2.90
C VAL A 113 15.25 -1.60 -3.91
N TYR A 114 14.61 -0.49 -3.58
CA TYR A 114 14.51 0.68 -4.48
C TYR A 114 15.72 1.60 -4.38
N ILE A 115 16.40 1.62 -3.24
CA ILE A 115 17.62 2.39 -3.03
C ILE A 115 18.79 1.74 -3.77
N ASN A 116 18.98 0.42 -3.56
CA ASN A 116 20.17 -0.31 -4.02
C ASN A 116 19.92 -1.10 -5.31
N GLY A 117 18.68 -1.22 -5.76
CA GLY A 117 18.28 -2.04 -6.89
C GLY A 117 18.46 -1.36 -8.26
N ASP A 118 18.36 -2.17 -9.29
CA ASP A 118 18.43 -1.74 -10.69
C ASP A 118 17.14 -1.02 -11.18
N GLU A 119 17.12 -0.59 -12.45
CA GLU A 119 15.93 0.08 -13.05
C GLU A 119 14.70 -0.85 -13.09
N GLY A 120 14.89 -2.17 -13.15
CA GLY A 120 13.80 -3.13 -13.08
C GLY A 120 13.03 -3.05 -11.75
N TRP A 121 13.72 -2.82 -10.62
CA TRP A 121 13.04 -2.59 -9.35
C TRP A 121 12.20 -1.31 -9.36
N ARG A 122 12.68 -0.27 -10.02
CA ARG A 122 11.92 0.98 -10.20
C ARG A 122 10.67 0.77 -11.06
N SER A 123 10.78 -0.06 -12.10
CA SER A 123 9.64 -0.49 -12.92
C SER A 123 8.66 -1.33 -12.09
N PHE A 124 9.15 -2.29 -11.32
CA PHE A 124 8.32 -3.10 -10.41
C PHE A 124 7.59 -2.23 -9.39
N GLY A 125 8.25 -1.22 -8.82
CA GLY A 125 7.58 -0.27 -7.89
C GLY A 125 6.38 0.43 -8.51
N ARG A 126 6.47 0.85 -9.78
CA ARG A 126 5.33 1.42 -10.51
C ARG A 126 4.23 0.40 -10.77
N ILE A 127 4.61 -0.83 -11.15
CA ILE A 127 3.64 -1.93 -11.33
C ILE A 127 2.96 -2.26 -10.00
N PHE A 128 3.72 -2.39 -8.91
CA PHE A 128 3.17 -2.61 -7.58
C PHE A 128 2.15 -1.53 -7.20
N ALA A 129 2.49 -0.25 -7.41
CA ALA A 129 1.57 0.86 -7.13
C ALA A 129 0.27 0.78 -7.94
N GLN A 130 0.35 0.35 -9.21
CA GLN A 130 -0.83 0.15 -10.05
C GLN A 130 -1.68 -1.02 -9.55
N VAL A 131 -1.05 -2.16 -9.23
CA VAL A 131 -1.71 -3.36 -8.71
C VAL A 131 -2.42 -3.07 -7.39
N ASN A 132 -1.74 -2.41 -6.46
CA ASN A 132 -2.29 -2.08 -5.14
C ASN A 132 -3.50 -1.12 -5.20
N ASN A 133 -3.68 -0.40 -6.31
CA ASN A 133 -4.80 0.52 -6.52
C ASN A 133 -5.82 0.02 -7.55
N ALA A 134 -5.64 -1.18 -8.09
CA ALA A 134 -6.51 -1.72 -9.14
C ALA A 134 -7.54 -2.70 -8.58
N PRO A 135 -8.84 -2.47 -8.77
CA PRO A 135 -9.86 -3.48 -8.46
C PRO A 135 -9.71 -4.70 -9.38
N GLY A 136 -10.22 -5.84 -8.96
CA GLY A 136 -10.18 -7.09 -9.73
C GLY A 136 -8.79 -7.71 -9.73
N TYR A 137 -8.11 -7.73 -10.88
CA TYR A 137 -6.82 -8.42 -11.03
C TYR A 137 -5.75 -7.99 -10.01
N GLY A 138 -5.78 -6.74 -9.59
CA GLY A 138 -4.85 -6.22 -8.58
C GLY A 138 -5.14 -6.80 -7.19
N ALA A 139 -6.41 -6.90 -6.82
CA ALA A 139 -6.82 -7.48 -5.55
C ALA A 139 -6.33 -8.93 -5.41
N GLU A 140 -6.53 -9.78 -6.44
CA GLU A 140 -6.06 -11.18 -6.42
C GLU A 140 -4.56 -11.31 -6.14
N LEU A 141 -3.74 -10.44 -6.73
CA LEU A 141 -2.30 -10.43 -6.51
C LEU A 141 -1.93 -9.94 -5.10
N MET A 142 -2.63 -8.91 -4.61
CA MET A 142 -2.38 -8.39 -3.26
C MET A 142 -2.79 -9.41 -2.19
N ASP A 143 -3.98 -10.02 -2.32
CA ASP A 143 -4.48 -11.06 -1.41
C ASP A 143 -3.51 -12.26 -1.34
N THR A 144 -2.98 -12.68 -2.50
CA THR A 144 -2.10 -13.84 -2.59
C THR A 144 -0.72 -13.57 -1.99
N TYR A 145 -0.11 -12.45 -2.36
CA TYR A 145 1.31 -12.22 -2.09
C TYR A 145 1.59 -11.35 -0.87
N PHE A 146 0.71 -10.40 -0.53
CA PHE A 146 1.02 -9.40 0.49
C PHE A 146 0.16 -9.48 1.74
N ASP A 147 -1.10 -9.88 1.65
CA ASP A 147 -2.01 -9.89 2.80
C ASP A 147 -1.52 -10.71 4.00
N PRO A 148 -0.86 -11.87 3.84
CA PRO A 148 -0.32 -12.60 4.99
C PRO A 148 0.68 -11.77 5.81
N MET A 149 1.53 -10.99 5.15
CA MET A 149 2.50 -10.11 5.82
C MET A 149 1.85 -8.85 6.38
N VAL A 150 0.84 -8.32 5.70
CA VAL A 150 0.03 -7.19 6.19
C VAL A 150 -0.68 -7.56 7.48
N LEU A 151 -1.32 -8.72 7.55
CA LEU A 151 -1.99 -9.19 8.75
C LEU A 151 -1.01 -9.40 9.91
N ARG A 152 0.22 -9.83 9.61
CA ARG A 152 1.30 -9.95 10.60
C ARG A 152 1.72 -8.57 11.14
N LEU A 153 1.91 -7.58 10.25
CA LEU A 153 2.15 -6.19 10.64
C LEU A 153 1.02 -5.64 11.53
N ILE A 154 -0.24 -5.82 11.12
CA ILE A 154 -1.41 -5.41 11.94
C ILE A 154 -1.38 -6.07 13.32
N GLY A 155 -1.00 -7.35 13.41
CA GLY A 155 -0.83 -8.05 14.68
C GLY A 155 0.23 -7.41 15.59
N LEU A 156 1.36 -6.96 15.04
CA LEU A 156 2.39 -6.21 15.78
C LEU A 156 1.89 -4.84 16.23
N LEU A 157 1.20 -4.11 15.36
CA LEU A 157 0.60 -2.83 15.68
C LEU A 157 -0.47 -2.95 16.77
N GLN A 158 -1.28 -4.01 16.75
CA GLN A 158 -2.26 -4.29 17.81
C GLN A 158 -1.59 -4.56 19.16
N LYS A 159 -0.42 -5.24 19.17
CA LYS A 159 0.37 -5.44 20.41
C LYS A 159 0.99 -4.13 20.90
N ALA A 160 1.44 -3.26 19.98
CA ALA A 160 1.96 -1.92 20.31
C ALA A 160 0.86 -1.00 20.87
N LEU A 161 -0.36 -1.17 20.39
CA LEU A 161 -1.53 -0.36 20.73
C LEU A 161 -2.68 -1.26 21.23
N PRO A 162 -2.58 -1.86 22.43
CA PRO A 162 -3.51 -2.92 22.86
C PRO A 162 -4.97 -2.43 22.98
N ASP A 163 -5.19 -1.17 23.27
CA ASP A 163 -6.53 -0.55 23.38
C ASP A 163 -7.05 0.03 22.05
N ALA A 164 -6.27 -0.05 20.95
CA ALA A 164 -6.73 0.42 19.65
C ALA A 164 -7.88 -0.43 19.15
N ALA A 165 -8.87 0.20 18.51
CA ALA A 165 -9.86 -0.58 17.80
C ALA A 165 -9.24 -1.15 16.52
N PRO A 166 -9.51 -2.42 16.19
CA PRO A 166 -8.97 -3.04 14.98
C PRO A 166 -9.25 -2.23 13.71
N GLU A 167 -10.43 -1.63 13.59
CA GLU A 167 -10.81 -0.75 12.46
C GLU A 167 -9.82 0.41 12.26
N ASP A 168 -9.36 1.05 13.37
CA ASP A 168 -8.42 2.17 13.28
C ASP A 168 -7.05 1.71 12.77
N LEU A 169 -6.61 0.49 13.11
CA LEU A 169 -5.36 -0.08 12.61
C LEU A 169 -5.43 -0.38 11.12
N PHE A 170 -6.56 -0.94 10.65
CA PHE A 170 -6.76 -1.19 9.22
C PHE A 170 -6.86 0.11 8.41
N TRP A 171 -7.55 1.14 8.91
CA TRP A 171 -7.60 2.44 8.26
C TRP A 171 -6.23 3.12 8.23
N ALA A 172 -5.48 3.09 9.33
CA ALA A 172 -4.12 3.64 9.37
C ALA A 172 -3.19 2.89 8.40
N PHE A 173 -3.32 1.56 8.31
CA PHE A 173 -2.62 0.77 7.30
C PHE A 173 -3.03 1.17 5.88
N GLN A 174 -4.32 1.35 5.60
CA GLN A 174 -4.81 1.78 4.28
C GLN A 174 -4.21 3.14 3.87
N PHE A 175 -4.13 4.10 4.80
CA PHE A 175 -3.47 5.39 4.55
C PHE A 175 -1.97 5.22 4.29
N THR A 176 -1.31 4.36 5.07
CA THR A 176 0.12 4.03 4.89
C THR A 176 0.38 3.37 3.54
N SER A 177 -0.44 2.40 3.15
CA SER A 177 -0.38 1.69 1.86
C SER A 177 -0.59 2.65 0.68
N GLY A 178 -1.57 3.57 0.79
CA GLY A 178 -1.81 4.60 -0.21
C GLY A 178 -0.63 5.56 -0.37
N ALA A 179 -0.05 6.03 0.74
CA ALA A 179 1.13 6.88 0.71
C ALA A 179 2.34 6.16 0.09
N TYR A 180 2.56 4.90 0.46
CA TYR A 180 3.64 4.07 -0.10
C TYR A 180 3.46 3.87 -1.61
N SER A 181 2.24 3.55 -2.07
CA SER A 181 1.94 3.41 -3.51
C SER A 181 2.20 4.70 -4.28
N LEU A 182 1.85 5.86 -3.72
CA LEU A 182 2.12 7.14 -4.35
C LEU A 182 3.63 7.41 -4.50
N LEU A 183 4.43 7.06 -3.50
CA LEU A 183 5.89 7.17 -3.56
C LEU A 183 6.45 6.29 -4.68
N LEU A 184 6.02 5.03 -4.78
CA LEU A 184 6.48 4.09 -5.80
C LEU A 184 6.06 4.49 -7.22
N SER A 185 4.95 5.20 -7.37
CA SER A 185 4.46 5.70 -8.67
C SER A 185 5.43 6.71 -9.32
N ARG A 186 6.26 7.40 -8.53
CA ARG A 186 7.30 8.34 -8.99
C ARG A 186 6.78 9.33 -10.05
N THR A 187 5.67 9.98 -9.73
CA THR A 187 4.97 10.87 -10.69
C THR A 187 5.76 12.15 -11.02
N GLY A 188 6.83 12.45 -10.30
CA GLY A 188 7.55 13.72 -10.40
C GLY A 188 6.74 14.94 -9.92
N ARG A 189 5.55 14.71 -9.34
CA ARG A 189 4.70 15.83 -8.89
C ARG A 189 5.32 16.58 -7.73
N ILE A 190 5.91 15.87 -6.76
CA ILE A 190 6.56 16.50 -5.62
C ILE A 190 7.79 17.32 -6.04
N ASP A 191 8.52 16.86 -7.05
CA ASP A 191 9.67 17.59 -7.60
C ASP A 191 9.24 18.98 -8.07
N ARG A 192 8.16 19.05 -8.85
CA ARG A 192 7.63 20.31 -9.38
C ARG A 192 7.02 21.20 -8.30
N LEU A 193 6.20 20.62 -7.39
CA LEU A 193 5.53 21.36 -6.32
C LEU A 193 6.54 22.01 -5.36
N SER A 194 7.63 21.31 -5.08
CA SER A 194 8.66 21.78 -4.13
C SER A 194 9.72 22.66 -4.78
N GLY A 195 9.62 23.00 -6.06
CA GLY A 195 10.69 23.68 -6.77
C GLY A 195 12.00 22.89 -6.77
N ASN A 196 11.91 21.58 -6.84
CA ASN A 196 13.02 20.62 -6.78
C ASN A 196 13.73 20.46 -5.41
N LEU A 197 13.15 20.97 -4.33
CA LEU A 197 13.65 20.70 -2.96
C LEU A 197 13.49 19.22 -2.59
N CYS A 198 12.40 18.59 -3.05
CA CYS A 198 12.16 17.17 -2.89
C CYS A 198 12.30 16.45 -4.23
N LYS A 199 12.82 15.23 -4.21
CA LYS A 199 12.95 14.38 -5.39
C LYS A 199 12.15 13.11 -5.23
N SER A 200 11.27 12.82 -6.17
CA SER A 200 10.42 11.62 -6.16
C SER A 200 11.20 10.29 -6.30
N ASN A 201 12.49 10.35 -6.61
CA ASN A 201 13.38 9.20 -6.72
C ASN A 201 14.39 9.08 -5.56
N ASP A 202 14.34 9.97 -4.58
CA ASP A 202 15.22 9.94 -3.40
C ASP A 202 14.57 9.10 -2.29
N PHE A 203 14.69 7.78 -2.43
CA PHE A 203 14.11 6.84 -1.48
C PHE A 203 14.83 6.84 -0.12
N GLU A 204 16.10 7.23 -0.04
CA GLU A 204 16.79 7.39 1.25
C GLU A 204 16.18 8.53 2.06
N ALA A 205 16.02 9.70 1.45
CA ALA A 205 15.40 10.84 2.11
C ALA A 205 13.93 10.59 2.49
N VAL A 206 13.24 9.72 1.76
CA VAL A 206 11.83 9.38 2.00
C VAL A 206 11.69 8.38 3.14
N ARG A 207 12.53 7.34 3.23
CA ARG A 207 12.40 6.23 4.19
C ARG A 207 12.17 6.69 5.63
N GLU A 208 13.06 7.53 6.15
CA GLU A 208 12.97 8.03 7.52
C GLU A 208 11.73 8.90 7.76
N ARG A 209 11.42 9.78 6.81
CA ARG A 209 10.23 10.64 6.88
C ARG A 209 8.94 9.84 6.82
N PHE A 210 8.91 8.81 5.97
CA PHE A 210 7.75 7.95 5.80
C PHE A 210 7.41 7.23 7.11
N VAL A 211 8.37 6.55 7.71
CA VAL A 211 8.15 5.80 8.95
C VAL A 211 7.75 6.73 10.09
N THR A 212 8.46 7.84 10.27
CA THR A 212 8.14 8.82 11.33
C THR A 212 6.75 9.42 11.16
N PHE A 213 6.37 9.79 9.94
CA PHE A 213 5.06 10.39 9.66
C PHE A 213 3.93 9.38 9.87
N MET A 214 4.11 8.14 9.40
CA MET A 214 3.09 7.09 9.56
C MET A 214 2.94 6.69 11.03
N ALA A 215 4.03 6.53 11.77
CA ALA A 215 3.98 6.23 13.20
C ALA A 215 3.21 7.32 13.98
N GLY A 216 3.47 8.58 13.69
CA GLY A 216 2.70 9.69 14.26
C GLY A 216 1.21 9.66 13.90
N GLY A 217 0.85 9.20 12.70
CA GLY A 217 -0.52 8.99 12.27
C GLY A 217 -1.26 7.92 13.08
N PHE A 218 -0.61 6.78 13.31
CA PHE A 218 -1.15 5.72 14.19
C PHE A 218 -1.36 6.22 15.62
N ASP A 219 -0.36 6.91 16.20
CA ASP A 219 -0.44 7.48 17.53
C ASP A 219 -1.58 8.50 17.65
N ALA A 220 -1.76 9.35 16.67
CA ALA A 220 -2.81 10.38 16.67
C ALA A 220 -4.21 9.77 16.68
N LEU A 221 -4.47 8.77 15.84
CA LEU A 221 -5.77 8.06 15.80
C LEU A 221 -6.06 7.36 17.14
N TYR A 222 -5.07 6.68 17.69
CA TYR A 222 -5.19 6.00 18.98
C TYR A 222 -5.50 6.97 20.12
N ASN A 223 -4.76 8.07 20.24
CA ASN A 223 -4.91 9.05 21.32
C ASN A 223 -6.23 9.83 21.22
N GLU A 224 -6.69 10.16 20.02
CA GLU A 224 -8.00 10.81 19.83
C GLU A 224 -9.14 9.93 20.31
N ARG A 225 -9.11 8.63 19.98
CA ARG A 225 -10.16 7.70 20.41
C ARG A 225 -10.14 7.46 21.93
N LYS A 226 -8.96 7.35 22.52
CA LYS A 226 -8.78 7.25 23.97
C LYS A 226 -9.37 8.46 24.69
N THR A 227 -9.12 9.65 24.19
CA THR A 227 -9.66 10.91 24.71
C THR A 227 -11.19 10.95 24.60
N LYS A 228 -11.76 10.61 23.44
CA LYS A 228 -13.22 10.53 23.24
C LYS A 228 -13.88 9.50 24.17
N LYS A 229 -13.26 8.33 24.36
CA LYS A 229 -13.76 7.29 25.29
C LYS A 229 -13.76 7.79 26.73
N HIS A 230 -12.72 8.50 27.16
CA HIS A 230 -12.61 9.08 28.48
C HIS A 230 -13.68 10.18 28.74
N LEU A 231 -13.87 11.09 27.78
CA LEU A 231 -14.90 12.13 27.87
C LEU A 231 -16.32 11.54 27.94
N ARG A 232 -16.61 10.52 27.14
CA ARG A 232 -17.90 9.81 27.18
C ARG A 232 -18.12 9.09 28.51
N SER A 233 -17.10 8.50 29.11
CA SER A 233 -17.18 7.85 30.41
C SER A 233 -17.45 8.86 31.56
N LYS A 234 -16.83 10.04 31.52
CA LYS A 234 -17.08 11.12 32.45
C LYS A 234 -18.52 11.68 32.33
N ALA A 235 -18.97 11.91 31.09
CA ALA A 235 -20.34 12.40 30.85
C ALA A 235 -21.43 11.44 31.35
N ARG A 236 -21.17 10.12 31.32
CA ARG A 236 -22.10 9.10 31.86
C ARG A 236 -22.11 9.04 33.39
N LYS A 237 -21.03 9.46 34.05
CA LYS A 237 -20.90 9.46 35.53
C LYS A 237 -21.43 10.75 36.17
N THR A 238 -21.66 11.82 35.39
CA THR A 238 -22.25 13.05 35.92
C THR A 238 -23.76 12.82 36.06
N PRO A 239 -24.33 12.86 37.29
CA PRO A 239 -25.77 12.74 37.49
C PRO A 239 -26.48 13.86 36.72
N ARG A 240 -27.46 13.49 35.91
CA ARG A 240 -28.36 14.44 35.28
C ARG A 240 -29.10 15.15 36.39
N THR A 241 -28.69 16.35 36.78
CA THR A 241 -29.48 17.20 37.67
C THR A 241 -30.83 17.43 37.00
N VAL A 242 -31.84 16.75 37.51
CA VAL A 242 -33.22 16.96 37.10
C VAL A 242 -33.58 18.36 37.57
N SER A 243 -33.68 19.31 36.64
CA SER A 243 -34.24 20.62 36.91
C SER A 243 -35.67 20.43 37.42
N PRO A 244 -36.04 20.97 38.57
CA PRO A 244 -37.42 20.81 39.09
C PRO A 244 -38.39 21.39 38.07
N ALA A 245 -39.39 20.60 37.72
CA ALA A 245 -40.47 21.00 36.81
C ALA A 245 -41.13 22.30 37.36
N LYS A 246 -41.12 23.34 36.55
CA LYS A 246 -41.92 24.55 36.83
C LYS A 246 -43.37 24.12 36.99
N SER A 247 -43.92 24.31 38.19
CA SER A 247 -45.30 24.09 38.51
C SER A 247 -46.19 24.89 37.54
N ARG A 248 -47.02 24.19 36.83
CA ARG A 248 -48.02 24.72 35.91
C ARG A 248 -49.05 25.51 36.75
N ALA A 249 -49.04 26.86 36.71
CA ALA A 249 -50.07 27.68 37.27
C ALA A 249 -51.42 27.39 36.60
N GLU A 250 -52.42 27.03 37.37
CA GLU A 250 -53.81 26.86 36.92
C GLU A 250 -54.37 28.13 36.28
N PRO A 251 -55.11 28.07 35.18
CA PRO A 251 -55.80 29.24 34.61
C PRO A 251 -57.06 29.53 35.38
N LYS A 252 -57.17 30.71 36.01
CA LYS A 252 -58.37 31.24 36.60
C LYS A 252 -59.54 31.25 35.64
N ARG A 253 -60.61 30.53 35.94
CA ARG A 253 -61.92 30.57 35.27
C ARG A 253 -62.49 32.00 35.33
N ARG A 254 -62.69 32.66 34.19
CA ARG A 254 -63.45 33.88 34.01
C ARG A 254 -64.92 33.49 33.79
N ASN A 255 -65.79 33.94 34.74
CA ASN A 255 -67.25 33.88 34.66
C ASN A 255 -67.73 34.65 33.41
N ALA A 256 -68.52 34.03 32.57
CA ALA A 256 -69.30 34.68 31.54
C ALA A 256 -70.65 35.13 32.10
N THR A 257 -70.81 36.42 32.18
CA THR A 257 -72.13 37.05 32.43
C THR A 257 -72.84 37.20 31.09
N LYS A 258 -74.04 36.66 31.07
CA LYS A 258 -75.06 36.83 30.02
C LYS A 258 -75.43 38.33 29.91
N ARG A 259 -75.54 38.86 28.72
CA ARG A 259 -76.50 39.93 28.38
C ARG A 259 -77.18 39.64 27.05
N LYS A 260 -78.53 39.59 27.17
CA LYS A 260 -79.55 39.60 26.11
C LYS A 260 -79.62 40.97 25.44
N GLY A 261 -80.09 40.96 24.21
CA GLY A 261 -80.88 42.13 23.75
C GLY A 261 -80.55 42.58 22.38
N ALA A 262 -81.55 42.39 21.50
CA ALA A 262 -82.00 43.01 20.27
C ALA A 262 -81.38 42.49 19.00
#